data_f646b08eb0c90d9c1f93c8f930309b69
#
_entry.id   f646b08eb0c90d9c1f93c8f930309b69
#
_cell.length_a   1.000
_cell.length_b   1.000
_cell.length_c   1.000
_cell.angle_alpha   90.00
_cell.angle_beta   90.00
_cell.angle_gamma   90.00
#
_symmetry.space_group_name_H-M   'P 1'
#
loop_
_entity.id
_entity.type
_entity.pdbx_description
1 polymer ?
#
loop_
_entity_poly.entity_id
_entity_poly.type
_entity_poly.pdbx_seq_one_letter_code
_entity_poly.pdbx_strand_id
1 'polypeptide(L)'
;MTSTRVLVLTSDTGSGHRSVSRALVAGASGAPERGIELIEFDPLVSGDPLLGQERSTVGVRPALMDRVVGLYSAVIVRAAWAWGLAFHLAALPGIRSIYHALHGRTVTSRIRAAIRATRAQAVVSVHPLVNDAMVAARNSEGRDLPLLTVVTDLVDVHPWWANGAVDRYVVGTGDAASALIGLGSEPSRISVTGIPLRPTFGRVTSSAREMREQLGLDPAHPTVLFMGGGDGAGRLAEVVGACDAVVRSRGKEVTRFVVICGRNEPLREAFEAREWRGPTTILGQVANVHEWMTASDVVVTKPGSLTVSESLAIGRPLLLGPPLPGQEEGNIPFVCDNGAGMAYRDATEASMLLEGMLADPASLWEMGQRTFPLRHHNATERVLDLVQSLVMKSRKPQS
;
A
#
# COMPACT_ATOMS: atom_id res chain seq x y z
N MET A 1 -9.73 24.03 21.45
CA MET A 1 -10.67 23.60 20.37
C MET A 1 -10.87 22.11 20.50
N THR A 2 -12.11 21.60 20.47
CA THR A 2 -12.36 20.16 20.52
C THR A 2 -11.90 19.53 19.21
N SER A 3 -11.01 18.50 19.32
CA SER A 3 -10.50 17.77 18.16
C SER A 3 -11.62 17.09 17.38
N THR A 4 -11.54 17.10 16.05
CA THR A 4 -12.44 16.37 15.15
C THR A 4 -12.05 14.91 15.14
N ARG A 5 -12.86 14.03 15.71
CA ARG A 5 -12.60 12.59 15.75
C ARG A 5 -13.07 11.91 14.48
N VAL A 6 -12.19 11.15 13.87
CA VAL A 6 -12.44 10.43 12.62
C VAL A 6 -12.08 8.95 12.81
N LEU A 7 -13.02 8.08 12.53
CA LEU A 7 -12.81 6.64 12.58
C LEU A 7 -12.20 6.15 11.26
N VAL A 8 -11.06 5.48 11.31
CA VAL A 8 -10.39 4.91 10.14
C VAL A 8 -10.59 3.40 10.13
N LEU A 9 -11.36 2.90 9.16
CA LEU A 9 -11.63 1.48 8.98
C LEU A 9 -10.52 0.85 8.13
N THR A 10 -9.78 -0.08 8.72
CA THR A 10 -8.68 -0.81 8.08
C THR A 10 -8.83 -2.32 8.31
N SER A 11 -7.98 -3.13 7.72
CA SER A 11 -7.83 -4.54 8.07
C SER A 11 -6.40 -5.03 7.77
N ASP A 12 -6.02 -6.13 8.41
CA ASP A 12 -4.70 -6.77 8.26
C ASP A 12 -4.63 -7.77 7.09
N THR A 13 -5.49 -7.58 6.08
CA THR A 13 -5.45 -8.34 4.84
C THR A 13 -4.41 -7.74 3.88
N GLY A 14 -3.13 -7.99 4.14
CA GLY A 14 -2.00 -7.42 3.39
C GLY A 14 -1.46 -6.11 4.00
N SER A 15 -0.20 -5.81 3.68
CA SER A 15 0.52 -4.67 4.27
C SER A 15 0.06 -3.30 3.75
N GLY A 16 -0.58 -3.24 2.58
CA GLY A 16 -0.95 -1.99 1.90
C GLY A 16 -1.97 -1.15 2.67
N HIS A 17 -3.12 -1.73 2.99
CA HIS A 17 -4.23 -1.04 3.67
C HIS A 17 -3.79 -0.47 5.04
N ARG A 18 -3.09 -1.28 5.84
CA ARG A 18 -2.56 -0.87 7.14
C ARG A 18 -1.51 0.25 7.01
N SER A 19 -0.69 0.21 5.97
CA SER A 19 0.32 1.26 5.73
C SER A 19 -0.33 2.59 5.38
N VAL A 20 -1.40 2.58 4.58
CA VAL A 20 -2.19 3.78 4.25
C VAL A 20 -2.89 4.33 5.50
N SER A 21 -3.52 3.49 6.32
CA SER A 21 -4.12 3.92 7.58
C SER A 21 -3.08 4.59 8.48
N ARG A 22 -1.93 3.94 8.69
CA ARG A 22 -0.82 4.49 9.50
C ARG A 22 -0.24 5.78 8.92
N ALA A 23 -0.20 5.92 7.59
CA ALA A 23 0.23 7.15 6.95
C ALA A 23 -0.71 8.33 7.29
N LEU A 24 -2.01 8.09 7.23
CA LEU A 24 -3.03 9.08 7.62
C LEU A 24 -2.90 9.45 9.11
N VAL A 25 -2.79 8.47 10.00
CA VAL A 25 -2.62 8.70 11.45
C VAL A 25 -1.32 9.48 11.73
N ALA A 26 -0.20 9.09 11.12
CA ALA A 26 1.07 9.81 11.28
C ALA A 26 0.99 11.25 10.74
N GLY A 27 0.31 11.46 9.61
CA GLY A 27 0.09 12.79 9.05
C GLY A 27 -0.76 13.69 9.95
N ALA A 28 -1.83 13.16 10.53
CA ALA A 28 -2.67 13.89 11.48
C ALA A 28 -1.92 14.22 12.78
N SER A 29 -1.18 13.26 13.33
CA SER A 29 -0.37 13.44 14.55
C SER A 29 0.78 14.42 14.34
N GLY A 30 1.34 14.48 13.13
CA GLY A 30 2.40 15.42 12.75
C GLY A 30 1.91 16.85 12.47
N ALA A 31 0.59 17.10 12.48
CA ALA A 31 -0.04 18.39 12.22
C ALA A 31 -1.17 18.65 13.24
N PRO A 32 -0.85 18.77 14.54
CA PRO A 32 -1.83 18.92 15.62
C PRO A 32 -2.70 20.21 15.47
N GLU A 33 -2.20 21.21 14.77
CA GLU A 33 -2.93 22.44 14.45
C GLU A 33 -4.18 22.19 13.58
N ARG A 34 -4.24 21.06 12.87
CA ARG A 34 -5.44 20.65 12.12
C ARG A 34 -6.60 20.26 13.02
N GLY A 35 -6.34 19.94 14.28
CA GLY A 35 -7.37 19.52 15.24
C GLY A 35 -8.11 18.26 14.79
N ILE A 36 -7.45 17.32 14.11
CA ILE A 36 -7.99 16.02 13.68
C ILE A 36 -7.35 14.91 14.51
N GLU A 37 -8.18 14.06 15.10
CA GLU A 37 -7.78 12.84 15.79
C GLU A 37 -8.27 11.63 14.98
N LEU A 38 -7.35 10.83 14.44
CA LEU A 38 -7.67 9.62 13.70
C LEU A 38 -7.59 8.40 14.61
N ILE A 39 -8.63 7.59 14.61
CA ILE A 39 -8.75 6.38 15.46
C ILE A 39 -8.89 5.18 14.53
N GLU A 40 -7.88 4.29 14.52
CA GLU A 40 -7.91 3.06 13.71
C GLU A 40 -8.83 2.02 14.32
N PHE A 41 -9.57 1.31 13.47
CA PHE A 41 -10.44 0.22 13.85
C PHE A 41 -10.48 -0.86 12.77
N ASP A 42 -10.28 -2.11 13.16
CA ASP A 42 -10.45 -3.28 12.28
C ASP A 42 -11.80 -3.97 12.54
N PRO A 43 -12.82 -3.72 11.70
CA PRO A 43 -14.14 -4.34 11.91
C PRO A 43 -14.19 -5.81 11.51
N LEU A 44 -13.16 -6.36 10.84
CA LEU A 44 -13.13 -7.74 10.37
C LEU A 44 -12.56 -8.72 11.41
N VAL A 45 -11.73 -8.21 12.35
CA VAL A 45 -11.09 -9.04 13.39
C VAL A 45 -11.87 -8.94 14.71
N SER A 46 -12.04 -10.06 15.41
CA SER A 46 -12.74 -10.12 16.69
C SER A 46 -11.86 -9.62 17.84
N GLY A 47 -12.47 -9.01 18.87
CA GLY A 47 -11.77 -8.63 20.11
C GLY A 47 -10.94 -7.35 20.00
N ASP A 48 -11.54 -6.24 19.57
CA ASP A 48 -10.87 -4.94 19.56
C ASP A 48 -11.00 -4.23 20.93
N PRO A 49 -9.88 -3.74 21.51
CA PRO A 49 -9.88 -2.99 22.79
C PRO A 49 -10.78 -1.75 22.77
N LEU A 50 -10.97 -1.12 21.61
CA LEU A 50 -11.84 0.03 21.45
C LEU A 50 -13.31 -0.27 21.86
N LEU A 51 -13.74 -1.52 21.71
CA LEU A 51 -15.08 -1.98 22.10
C LEU A 51 -15.12 -2.64 23.48
N GLY A 52 -14.05 -2.51 24.29
CA GLY A 52 -13.95 -3.16 25.60
C GLY A 52 -13.85 -4.69 25.52
N GLN A 53 -13.53 -5.24 24.36
CA GLN A 53 -13.35 -6.66 24.14
C GLN A 53 -11.87 -7.00 24.21
N GLU A 54 -11.46 -7.81 25.21
CA GLU A 54 -10.10 -8.36 25.23
C GLU A 54 -9.92 -9.25 23.98
N ARG A 55 -8.75 -9.10 23.31
CA ARG A 55 -8.34 -10.09 22.32
C ARG A 55 -8.20 -11.42 23.02
N SER A 56 -9.20 -12.28 22.88
CA SER A 56 -9.18 -13.61 23.47
C SER A 56 -8.04 -14.40 22.85
N THR A 57 -6.95 -14.56 23.62
CA THR A 57 -5.83 -15.45 23.29
C THR A 57 -6.13 -16.90 23.63
N VAL A 58 -7.29 -17.18 24.28
CA VAL A 58 -7.64 -18.51 24.78
C VAL A 58 -9.07 -18.89 24.38
N GLY A 59 -9.22 -19.90 23.55
CA GLY A 59 -10.39 -20.78 23.53
C GLY A 59 -11.59 -20.38 22.69
N VAL A 60 -11.67 -19.19 22.05
CA VAL A 60 -12.72 -18.89 21.08
C VAL A 60 -12.22 -19.29 19.69
N ARG A 61 -12.96 -20.15 19.00
CA ARG A 61 -12.66 -20.50 17.60
C ARG A 61 -12.57 -19.18 16.82
N PRO A 62 -11.43 -18.92 16.13
CA PRO A 62 -11.32 -17.70 15.32
C PRO A 62 -12.54 -17.61 14.42
N ALA A 63 -13.15 -16.43 14.32
CA ALA A 63 -14.21 -16.20 13.36
C ALA A 63 -13.72 -16.66 11.98
N LEU A 64 -14.60 -17.14 11.12
CA LEU A 64 -14.20 -17.63 9.78
C LEU A 64 -13.32 -16.60 9.06
N MET A 65 -13.54 -15.33 9.32
CA MET A 65 -12.80 -14.20 8.78
C MET A 65 -11.36 -14.11 9.32
N ASP A 66 -11.13 -14.38 10.62
CA ASP A 66 -9.77 -14.44 11.19
C ASP A 66 -8.95 -15.55 10.52
N ARG A 67 -9.60 -16.66 10.14
CA ARG A 67 -8.98 -17.75 9.38
C ARG A 67 -8.69 -17.34 7.94
N VAL A 68 -9.60 -16.63 7.27
CA VAL A 68 -9.41 -16.14 5.90
C VAL A 68 -8.26 -15.13 5.85
N VAL A 69 -8.19 -14.21 6.80
CA VAL A 69 -7.09 -13.24 6.93
C VAL A 69 -5.74 -13.95 7.18
N GLY A 70 -5.72 -14.95 8.08
CA GLY A 70 -4.51 -15.74 8.34
C GLY A 70 -4.07 -16.60 7.15
N LEU A 71 -5.03 -17.11 6.35
CA LEU A 71 -4.75 -17.89 5.15
C LEU A 71 -4.29 -17.04 3.97
N TYR A 72 -4.66 -15.75 3.94
CA TYR A 72 -4.37 -14.81 2.86
C TYR A 72 -2.88 -14.73 2.52
N SER A 73 -2.04 -14.47 3.51
CA SER A 73 -0.58 -14.40 3.30
C SER A 73 0.01 -15.73 2.81
N ALA A 74 -0.48 -16.85 3.33
CA ALA A 74 -0.03 -18.17 2.92
C ALA A 74 -0.44 -18.53 1.48
N VAL A 75 -1.64 -18.13 1.07
CA VAL A 75 -2.16 -18.35 -0.30
C VAL A 75 -1.40 -17.48 -1.30
N ILE A 76 -1.18 -16.20 -1.00
CA ILE A 76 -0.43 -15.29 -1.90
C ILE A 76 1.00 -15.81 -2.13
N VAL A 77 1.67 -16.29 -1.08
CA VAL A 77 3.06 -16.75 -1.18
C VAL A 77 3.16 -18.07 -1.93
N ARG A 78 2.21 -19.00 -1.74
CA ARG A 78 2.31 -20.39 -2.23
C ARG A 78 1.47 -20.70 -3.47
N ALA A 79 0.42 -19.91 -3.71
CA ALA A 79 -0.56 -20.18 -4.77
C ALA A 79 -1.17 -18.88 -5.32
N ALA A 80 -0.33 -17.97 -5.86
CA ALA A 80 -0.78 -16.68 -6.42
C ALA A 80 -1.88 -16.81 -7.48
N TRP A 81 -1.90 -17.93 -8.24
CA TRP A 81 -2.97 -18.24 -9.20
C TRP A 81 -4.34 -18.42 -8.53
N ALA A 82 -4.35 -19.06 -7.33
CA ALA A 82 -5.59 -19.26 -6.58
C ALA A 82 -6.14 -17.92 -6.04
N TRP A 83 -5.24 -16.99 -5.67
CA TRP A 83 -5.62 -15.63 -5.33
C TRP A 83 -6.25 -14.91 -6.52
N GLY A 84 -5.62 -14.97 -7.70
CA GLY A 84 -6.18 -14.36 -8.92
C GLY A 84 -7.58 -14.90 -9.23
N LEU A 85 -7.77 -16.21 -9.15
CA LEU A 85 -9.09 -16.82 -9.32
C LEU A 85 -10.09 -16.30 -8.29
N ALA A 86 -9.72 -16.26 -7.01
CA ALA A 86 -10.59 -15.73 -5.94
C ALA A 86 -10.92 -14.25 -6.13
N PHE A 87 -9.96 -13.44 -6.58
CA PHE A 87 -10.14 -12.01 -6.88
C PHE A 87 -11.16 -11.80 -8.02
N HIS A 88 -11.02 -12.54 -9.12
CA HIS A 88 -11.96 -12.45 -10.24
C HIS A 88 -13.34 -13.01 -9.91
N LEU A 89 -13.42 -14.13 -9.16
CA LEU A 89 -14.69 -14.66 -8.68
C LEU A 89 -15.39 -13.67 -7.75
N ALA A 90 -14.67 -12.99 -6.87
CA ALA A 90 -15.24 -11.97 -6.01
C ALA A 90 -15.86 -10.79 -6.78
N ALA A 91 -15.36 -10.50 -7.99
CA ALA A 91 -15.91 -9.47 -8.86
C ALA A 91 -17.23 -9.86 -9.54
N LEU A 92 -17.61 -11.16 -9.53
CA LEU A 92 -18.84 -11.62 -10.18
C LEU A 92 -20.08 -11.07 -9.50
N PRO A 93 -21.14 -10.76 -10.27
CA PRO A 93 -22.42 -10.33 -9.75
C PRO A 93 -22.98 -11.34 -8.73
N GLY A 94 -23.45 -10.85 -7.61
CA GLY A 94 -24.05 -11.67 -6.54
C GLY A 94 -23.09 -12.13 -5.45
N ILE A 95 -21.79 -12.32 -5.70
CA ILE A 95 -20.83 -12.72 -4.65
C ILE A 95 -20.75 -11.66 -3.54
N ARG A 96 -20.73 -10.38 -3.91
CA ARG A 96 -20.84 -9.26 -2.95
C ARG A 96 -22.08 -9.35 -2.08
N SER A 97 -23.23 -9.70 -2.65
CA SER A 97 -24.49 -9.86 -1.93
C SER A 97 -24.43 -11.05 -0.95
N ILE A 98 -23.84 -12.17 -1.36
CA ILE A 98 -23.63 -13.33 -0.50
C ILE A 98 -22.72 -12.96 0.69
N TYR A 99 -21.60 -12.29 0.44
CA TYR A 99 -20.71 -11.80 1.50
C TYR A 99 -21.47 -10.93 2.51
N HIS A 100 -22.30 -9.99 2.02
CA HIS A 100 -23.12 -9.14 2.87
C HIS A 100 -24.19 -9.90 3.67
N ALA A 101 -24.83 -10.89 3.06
CA ALA A 101 -25.80 -11.72 3.76
C ALA A 101 -25.17 -12.49 4.93
N LEU A 102 -23.94 -12.96 4.77
CA LEU A 102 -23.23 -13.76 5.76
C LEU A 102 -22.55 -12.90 6.85
N HIS A 103 -21.90 -11.82 6.47
CA HIS A 103 -21.02 -11.06 7.35
C HIS A 103 -21.48 -9.60 7.60
N GLY A 104 -22.32 -9.05 6.72
CA GLY A 104 -22.66 -7.63 6.72
C GLY A 104 -23.26 -7.15 8.05
N ARG A 105 -24.15 -7.92 8.68
CA ARG A 105 -24.77 -7.54 9.98
C ARG A 105 -23.73 -7.40 11.09
N THR A 106 -22.80 -8.36 11.18
CA THR A 106 -21.77 -8.36 12.21
C THR A 106 -20.81 -7.19 12.01
N VAL A 107 -20.29 -7.00 10.79
CA VAL A 107 -19.38 -5.91 10.46
C VAL A 107 -20.05 -4.55 10.69
N THR A 108 -21.30 -4.37 10.23
CA THR A 108 -22.10 -3.15 10.44
C THR A 108 -22.28 -2.84 11.92
N SER A 109 -22.64 -3.85 12.74
CA SER A 109 -22.87 -3.64 14.18
C SER A 109 -21.57 -3.20 14.90
N ARG A 110 -20.44 -3.76 14.52
CA ARG A 110 -19.12 -3.39 15.07
C ARG A 110 -18.70 -1.98 14.66
N ILE A 111 -18.88 -1.61 13.39
CA ILE A 111 -18.63 -0.23 12.92
C ILE A 111 -19.52 0.76 13.68
N ARG A 112 -20.81 0.46 13.87
CA ARG A 112 -21.72 1.30 14.68
C ARG A 112 -21.25 1.46 16.12
N ALA A 113 -20.86 0.37 16.76
CA ALA A 113 -20.33 0.40 18.12
C ALA A 113 -19.07 1.28 18.19
N ALA A 114 -18.14 1.17 17.23
CA ALA A 114 -16.94 2.00 17.15
C ALA A 114 -17.26 3.49 16.91
N ILE A 115 -18.22 3.80 16.01
CA ILE A 115 -18.69 5.18 15.78
C ILE A 115 -19.21 5.82 17.08
N ARG A 116 -19.97 5.07 17.88
CA ARG A 116 -20.52 5.55 19.16
C ARG A 116 -19.45 5.68 20.22
N ALA A 117 -18.60 4.66 20.37
CA ALA A 117 -17.52 4.67 21.37
C ALA A 117 -16.52 5.83 21.16
N THR A 118 -16.17 6.11 19.90
CA THR A 118 -15.26 7.20 19.55
C THR A 118 -15.94 8.54 19.41
N ARG A 119 -17.27 8.58 19.32
CA ARG A 119 -18.04 9.78 18.95
C ARG A 119 -17.53 10.35 17.62
N ALA A 120 -17.23 9.49 16.67
CA ALA A 120 -16.67 9.88 15.37
C ALA A 120 -17.58 10.86 14.62
N GLN A 121 -16.97 11.85 13.98
CA GLN A 121 -17.62 12.91 13.20
C GLN A 121 -17.45 12.69 11.69
N ALA A 122 -16.62 11.74 11.29
CA ALA A 122 -16.49 11.21 9.95
C ALA A 122 -15.95 9.78 10.02
N VAL A 123 -16.13 9.02 8.95
CA VAL A 123 -15.53 7.68 8.80
C VAL A 123 -14.73 7.64 7.51
N VAL A 124 -13.51 7.16 7.60
CA VAL A 124 -12.61 6.92 6.46
C VAL A 124 -12.42 5.42 6.31
N SER A 125 -12.68 4.88 5.14
CA SER A 125 -12.39 3.47 4.82
C SER A 125 -11.11 3.41 3.95
N VAL A 126 -10.23 2.49 4.30
CA VAL A 126 -9.07 2.15 3.47
C VAL A 126 -9.10 0.69 3.01
N HIS A 127 -10.29 0.06 3.06
CA HIS A 127 -10.44 -1.36 2.73
C HIS A 127 -11.76 -1.66 1.99
N PRO A 128 -11.75 -2.40 0.85
CA PRO A 128 -12.96 -2.60 0.03
C PRO A 128 -14.07 -3.40 0.73
N LEU A 129 -13.71 -4.39 1.57
CA LEU A 129 -14.68 -5.28 2.22
C LEU A 129 -15.60 -4.58 3.24
N VAL A 130 -15.26 -3.37 3.67
CA VAL A 130 -15.99 -2.68 4.75
C VAL A 130 -16.89 -1.54 4.24
N ASN A 131 -16.80 -1.15 2.96
CA ASN A 131 -17.49 0.02 2.43
C ASN A 131 -19.02 -0.08 2.57
N ASP A 132 -19.62 -1.21 2.22
CA ASP A 132 -21.05 -1.38 2.32
C ASP A 132 -21.54 -1.43 3.78
N ALA A 133 -20.77 -2.08 4.66
CA ALA A 133 -21.07 -2.11 6.08
C ALA A 133 -20.90 -0.71 6.73
N MET A 134 -19.95 0.10 6.26
CA MET A 134 -19.78 1.49 6.65
C MET A 134 -21.00 2.34 6.29
N VAL A 135 -21.50 2.21 5.06
CA VAL A 135 -22.72 2.89 4.61
C VAL A 135 -23.94 2.43 5.42
N ALA A 136 -24.10 1.12 5.64
CA ALA A 136 -25.19 0.59 6.46
C ALA A 136 -25.12 1.07 7.91
N ALA A 137 -23.91 1.18 8.48
CA ALA A 137 -23.70 1.72 9.82
C ALA A 137 -24.12 3.19 9.91
N ARG A 138 -23.72 4.05 8.97
CA ARG A 138 -24.15 5.46 8.89
C ARG A 138 -25.67 5.57 8.83
N ASN A 139 -26.30 4.82 7.92
CA ASN A 139 -27.77 4.89 7.75
C ASN A 139 -28.52 4.49 9.04
N SER A 140 -27.95 3.57 9.83
CA SER A 140 -28.51 3.16 11.11
C SER A 140 -28.30 4.14 12.25
N GLU A 141 -27.38 5.12 12.12
CA GLU A 141 -27.14 6.13 13.15
C GLU A 141 -28.09 7.32 13.06
N GLY A 142 -28.82 7.48 11.94
CA GLY A 142 -29.81 8.54 11.77
C GLY A 142 -29.24 9.96 11.80
N ARG A 143 -27.94 10.13 11.54
CA ARG A 143 -27.24 11.42 11.50
C ARG A 143 -26.42 11.56 10.25
N ASP A 144 -26.16 12.78 9.83
CA ASP A 144 -25.27 13.11 8.73
C ASP A 144 -23.82 12.88 9.18
N LEU A 145 -23.27 11.72 8.80
CA LEU A 145 -21.91 11.30 9.11
C LEU A 145 -21.13 11.14 7.80
N PRO A 146 -20.22 12.05 7.48
CA PRO A 146 -19.45 11.97 6.25
C PRO A 146 -18.65 10.68 6.11
N LEU A 147 -18.70 10.08 4.92
CA LEU A 147 -17.99 8.87 4.54
C LEU A 147 -16.98 9.16 3.42
N LEU A 148 -15.73 8.80 3.66
CA LEU A 148 -14.67 8.91 2.67
C LEU A 148 -14.03 7.52 2.47
N THR A 149 -13.79 7.15 1.21
CA THR A 149 -13.07 5.91 0.87
C THR A 149 -11.75 6.26 0.19
N VAL A 150 -10.65 5.78 0.74
CA VAL A 150 -9.31 5.85 0.13
C VAL A 150 -9.06 4.53 -0.55
N VAL A 151 -9.10 4.54 -1.87
CA VAL A 151 -8.82 3.37 -2.71
C VAL A 151 -7.30 3.15 -2.75
N THR A 152 -6.87 1.97 -2.37
CA THR A 152 -5.45 1.61 -2.33
C THR A 152 -4.98 0.88 -3.58
N ASP A 153 -5.90 0.53 -4.49
CA ASP A 153 -5.58 0.04 -5.82
C ASP A 153 -5.11 1.22 -6.68
N LEU A 154 -3.97 1.05 -7.35
CA LEU A 154 -3.32 2.15 -8.06
C LEU A 154 -3.91 2.38 -9.44
N VAL A 155 -4.30 1.31 -10.14
CA VAL A 155 -4.86 1.32 -11.49
C VAL A 155 -6.14 0.49 -11.56
N ASP A 156 -6.03 -0.82 -11.39
CA ASP A 156 -7.16 -1.76 -11.47
C ASP A 156 -7.98 -1.73 -10.19
N VAL A 157 -9.12 -1.04 -10.23
CA VAL A 157 -9.98 -0.87 -9.04
C VAL A 157 -10.98 -2.02 -8.96
N HIS A 158 -10.92 -2.80 -7.88
CA HIS A 158 -11.88 -3.87 -7.65
C HIS A 158 -13.30 -3.32 -7.44
N PRO A 159 -14.36 -3.96 -7.99
CA PRO A 159 -15.74 -3.46 -7.88
C PRO A 159 -16.26 -3.23 -6.46
N TRP A 160 -15.69 -3.90 -5.47
CA TRP A 160 -16.10 -3.73 -4.07
C TRP A 160 -15.69 -2.39 -3.45
N TRP A 161 -14.83 -1.62 -4.11
CA TRP A 161 -14.56 -0.25 -3.71
C TRP A 161 -15.75 0.68 -3.94
N ALA A 162 -16.51 0.47 -5.01
CA ALA A 162 -17.58 1.36 -5.42
C ALA A 162 -18.84 1.16 -4.56
N ASN A 163 -19.36 2.24 -3.98
CA ASN A 163 -20.66 2.32 -3.34
C ASN A 163 -21.21 3.74 -3.52
N GLY A 164 -22.34 3.88 -4.23
CA GLY A 164 -22.92 5.18 -4.59
C GLY A 164 -23.32 6.08 -3.40
N ALA A 165 -23.32 5.55 -2.18
CA ALA A 165 -23.64 6.30 -0.98
C ALA A 165 -22.40 6.83 -0.23
N VAL A 166 -21.20 6.61 -0.73
CA VAL A 166 -19.96 7.23 -0.22
C VAL A 166 -19.90 8.68 -0.69
N ASP A 167 -19.57 9.60 0.22
CA ASP A 167 -19.58 11.03 -0.08
C ASP A 167 -18.37 11.49 -0.86
N ARG A 168 -17.20 10.84 -0.66
CA ARG A 168 -15.96 11.15 -1.34
C ARG A 168 -15.09 9.90 -1.53
N TYR A 169 -14.50 9.79 -2.72
CA TYR A 169 -13.44 8.85 -3.05
C TYR A 169 -12.12 9.57 -3.22
N VAL A 170 -11.07 8.94 -2.75
CA VAL A 170 -9.68 9.30 -3.00
C VAL A 170 -9.02 8.16 -3.75
N VAL A 171 -8.34 8.48 -4.84
CA VAL A 171 -7.64 7.50 -5.70
C VAL A 171 -6.20 7.91 -5.97
N GLY A 172 -5.38 6.91 -6.31
CA GLY A 172 -3.96 7.10 -6.61
C GLY A 172 -3.69 7.77 -7.94
N THR A 173 -4.49 7.47 -8.96
CA THR A 173 -4.23 7.85 -10.36
C THR A 173 -5.51 8.24 -11.09
N GLY A 174 -5.36 8.84 -12.28
CA GLY A 174 -6.47 9.10 -13.19
C GLY A 174 -7.12 7.82 -13.72
N ASP A 175 -6.33 6.75 -13.89
CA ASP A 175 -6.83 5.45 -14.33
C ASP A 175 -7.75 4.84 -13.27
N ALA A 176 -7.36 4.88 -12.01
CA ALA A 176 -8.21 4.45 -10.89
C ALA A 176 -9.49 5.30 -10.79
N ALA A 177 -9.43 6.61 -11.08
CA ALA A 177 -10.63 7.46 -11.16
C ALA A 177 -11.56 7.01 -12.30
N SER A 178 -11.00 6.75 -13.48
CA SER A 178 -11.74 6.26 -14.64
C SER A 178 -12.39 4.90 -14.37
N ALA A 179 -11.68 3.99 -13.71
CA ALA A 179 -12.21 2.70 -13.29
C ALA A 179 -13.40 2.84 -12.33
N LEU A 180 -13.31 3.72 -11.31
CA LEU A 180 -14.42 4.01 -10.39
C LEU A 180 -15.64 4.62 -11.10
N ILE A 181 -15.41 5.51 -12.08
CA ILE A 181 -16.48 6.08 -12.92
C ILE A 181 -17.17 4.96 -13.71
N GLY A 182 -16.38 4.05 -14.30
CA GLY A 182 -16.90 2.86 -14.99
C GLY A 182 -17.72 1.94 -14.09
N LEU A 183 -17.45 1.93 -12.78
CA LEU A 183 -18.21 1.22 -11.76
C LEU A 183 -19.44 1.99 -11.24
N GLY A 184 -19.77 3.14 -11.85
CA GLY A 184 -20.96 3.95 -11.54
C GLY A 184 -20.75 5.00 -10.44
N SER A 185 -19.52 5.28 -10.01
CA SER A 185 -19.25 6.37 -9.08
C SER A 185 -19.32 7.72 -9.78
N GLU A 186 -19.92 8.71 -9.11
CA GLU A 186 -20.08 10.05 -9.64
C GLU A 186 -18.72 10.78 -9.71
N PRO A 187 -18.32 11.34 -10.88
CA PRO A 187 -17.02 12.00 -11.04
C PRO A 187 -16.75 13.12 -10.05
N SER A 188 -17.79 13.89 -9.68
CA SER A 188 -17.70 15.01 -8.71
C SER A 188 -17.30 14.53 -7.30
N ARG A 189 -17.48 13.25 -6.99
CA ARG A 189 -17.10 12.65 -5.70
C ARG A 189 -15.70 12.05 -5.70
N ILE A 190 -14.99 12.04 -6.83
CA ILE A 190 -13.66 11.44 -6.95
C ILE A 190 -12.57 12.51 -6.90
N SER A 191 -11.55 12.30 -6.10
CA SER A 191 -10.38 13.16 -5.98
C SER A 191 -9.11 12.35 -6.24
N VAL A 192 -8.35 12.73 -7.26
CA VAL A 192 -7.03 12.15 -7.54
C VAL A 192 -6.02 12.88 -6.65
N THR A 193 -5.54 12.22 -5.62
CA THR A 193 -4.59 12.80 -4.65
C THR A 193 -3.25 12.09 -4.62
N GLY A 194 -3.17 10.90 -5.20
CA GLY A 194 -2.16 9.89 -4.89
C GLY A 194 -2.59 9.00 -3.71
N ILE A 195 -1.93 7.85 -3.57
CA ILE A 195 -2.10 6.97 -2.40
C ILE A 195 -1.38 7.65 -1.20
N PRO A 196 -2.05 7.79 -0.03
CA PRO A 196 -1.40 8.34 1.16
C PRO A 196 -0.18 7.53 1.58
N LEU A 197 0.95 8.19 1.68
CA LEU A 197 2.22 7.64 2.12
C LEU A 197 2.62 8.25 3.47
N ARG A 198 3.46 7.55 4.22
CA ARG A 198 4.05 8.12 5.43
C ARG A 198 4.73 9.44 5.12
N PRO A 199 4.60 10.47 5.97
CA PRO A 199 5.17 11.80 5.71
C PRO A 199 6.67 11.80 5.39
N THR A 200 7.39 10.76 5.84
CA THR A 200 8.82 10.58 5.56
C THR A 200 9.14 10.45 4.07
N PHE A 201 8.22 9.89 3.25
CA PHE A 201 8.41 9.79 1.78
C PHE A 201 8.31 11.14 1.06
N GLY A 202 7.54 12.07 1.59
CA GLY A 202 7.41 13.42 1.02
C GLY A 202 8.46 14.42 1.50
N ARG A 203 9.25 14.07 2.52
CA ARG A 203 10.23 14.95 3.17
C ARG A 203 11.68 14.62 2.87
N VAL A 204 11.93 13.67 1.98
CA VAL A 204 13.29 13.30 1.61
C VAL A 204 13.93 14.43 0.81
N THR A 205 14.96 15.04 1.38
CA THR A 205 15.78 16.11 0.75
C THR A 205 17.20 15.63 0.43
N SER A 206 17.64 14.53 1.04
CA SER A 206 18.96 13.97 0.83
C SER A 206 19.10 13.34 -0.55
N SER A 207 20.25 13.54 -1.18
CA SER A 207 20.65 12.80 -2.37
C SER A 207 20.88 11.30 -2.05
N ALA A 208 20.95 10.46 -3.09
CA ALA A 208 21.30 9.04 -2.91
C ALA A 208 22.68 8.88 -2.25
N ARG A 209 23.62 9.72 -2.64
CA ARG A 209 25.00 9.71 -2.10
C ARG A 209 25.01 10.01 -0.60
N GLU A 210 24.39 11.10 -0.18
CA GLU A 210 24.30 11.49 1.23
C GLU A 210 23.60 10.43 2.06
N MET A 211 22.52 9.83 1.52
CA MET A 211 21.81 8.78 2.21
C MET A 211 22.63 7.49 2.35
N ARG A 212 23.45 7.16 1.35
CA ARG A 212 24.43 6.05 1.47
C ARG A 212 25.39 6.30 2.62
N GLU A 213 25.97 7.49 2.71
CA GLU A 213 26.88 7.88 3.80
C GLU A 213 26.21 7.74 5.17
N GLN A 214 24.95 8.22 5.30
CA GLN A 214 24.17 8.12 6.55
C GLN A 214 23.88 6.67 6.96
N LEU A 215 23.68 5.78 5.98
CA LEU A 215 23.43 4.35 6.20
C LEU A 215 24.73 3.52 6.31
N GLY A 216 25.91 4.16 6.29
CA GLY A 216 27.20 3.46 6.35
C GLY A 216 27.55 2.68 5.08
N LEU A 217 26.94 3.04 3.95
CA LEU A 217 27.24 2.47 2.64
C LEU A 217 28.30 3.29 1.93
N ASP A 218 29.05 2.67 1.01
CA ASP A 218 29.98 3.39 0.15
C ASP A 218 29.18 4.30 -0.82
N PRO A 219 29.38 5.62 -0.77
CA PRO A 219 28.63 6.57 -1.58
C PRO A 219 28.97 6.51 -3.08
N ALA A 220 30.09 5.93 -3.46
CA ALA A 220 30.55 5.85 -4.84
C ALA A 220 29.94 4.66 -5.61
N HIS A 221 29.48 3.63 -4.91
CA HIS A 221 29.01 2.41 -5.55
C HIS A 221 27.52 2.46 -5.88
N PRO A 222 27.10 2.04 -7.09
CA PRO A 222 25.69 1.85 -7.41
C PRO A 222 25.04 0.90 -6.41
N THR A 223 23.82 1.25 -6.00
CA THR A 223 23.06 0.50 -5.00
C THR A 223 21.72 0.07 -5.56
N VAL A 224 21.42 -1.22 -5.48
CA VAL A 224 20.15 -1.81 -5.91
C VAL A 224 19.39 -2.31 -4.70
N LEU A 225 18.15 -1.87 -4.54
CA LEU A 225 17.26 -2.34 -3.50
C LEU A 225 16.34 -3.43 -4.05
N PHE A 226 16.36 -4.59 -3.40
CA PHE A 226 15.44 -5.69 -3.66
C PHE A 226 14.44 -5.81 -2.53
N MET A 227 13.14 -5.87 -2.85
CA MET A 227 12.10 -6.06 -1.83
C MET A 227 10.86 -6.76 -2.38
N GLY A 228 10.30 -7.69 -1.57
CA GLY A 228 9.09 -8.44 -1.91
C GLY A 228 7.82 -7.91 -1.25
N GLY A 229 7.81 -6.64 -0.79
CA GLY A 229 6.76 -6.10 0.05
C GLY A 229 6.85 -6.62 1.50
N GLY A 230 5.83 -6.32 2.33
CA GLY A 230 5.87 -6.62 3.77
C GLY A 230 6.00 -8.10 4.13
N ASP A 231 5.58 -9.00 3.24
CA ASP A 231 5.62 -10.46 3.46
C ASP A 231 6.80 -11.14 2.75
N GLY A 232 7.68 -10.38 2.10
CA GLY A 232 8.79 -10.93 1.31
C GLY A 232 8.31 -11.83 0.18
N ALA A 233 7.13 -11.56 -0.38
CA ALA A 233 6.50 -12.36 -1.42
C ALA A 233 7.19 -12.20 -2.77
N GLY A 234 6.94 -13.14 -3.66
CA GLY A 234 7.54 -13.19 -4.99
C GLY A 234 8.74 -14.13 -5.04
N ARG A 235 9.32 -14.27 -6.23
CA ARG A 235 10.51 -15.11 -6.48
C ARG A 235 11.81 -14.37 -6.10
N LEU A 236 11.81 -13.67 -4.95
CA LEU A 236 12.89 -12.77 -4.56
C LEU A 236 14.26 -13.50 -4.50
N ALA A 237 14.28 -14.72 -3.97
CA ALA A 237 15.51 -15.50 -3.89
C ALA A 237 16.13 -15.81 -5.25
N GLU A 238 15.30 -16.17 -6.22
CA GLU A 238 15.72 -16.49 -7.58
C GLU A 238 16.23 -15.26 -8.30
N VAL A 239 15.50 -14.14 -8.18
CA VAL A 239 15.83 -12.85 -8.84
C VAL A 239 17.13 -12.29 -8.29
N VAL A 240 17.27 -12.21 -6.96
CA VAL A 240 18.50 -11.70 -6.32
C VAL A 240 19.69 -12.60 -6.69
N GLY A 241 19.48 -13.94 -6.72
CA GLY A 241 20.51 -14.89 -7.09
C GLY A 241 20.98 -14.75 -8.53
N ALA A 242 20.08 -14.57 -9.48
CA ALA A 242 20.42 -14.35 -10.89
C ALA A 242 21.12 -12.99 -11.08
N CYS A 243 20.66 -11.94 -10.43
CA CYS A 243 21.29 -10.63 -10.48
C CYS A 243 22.72 -10.64 -9.87
N ASP A 244 22.92 -11.35 -8.75
CA ASP A 244 24.24 -11.52 -8.15
C ASP A 244 25.23 -12.23 -9.10
N ALA A 245 24.74 -13.21 -9.85
CA ALA A 245 25.56 -13.96 -10.81
C ALA A 245 25.95 -13.13 -12.03
N VAL A 246 25.05 -12.31 -12.60
CA VAL A 246 25.24 -11.59 -13.86
C VAL A 246 25.84 -10.20 -13.63
N VAL A 247 25.21 -9.36 -12.84
CA VAL A 247 25.60 -7.95 -12.65
C VAL A 247 27.02 -7.82 -12.12
N ARG A 248 27.42 -8.71 -11.21
CA ARG A 248 28.74 -8.64 -10.56
C ARG A 248 29.86 -9.36 -11.31
N SER A 249 29.56 -10.08 -12.38
CA SER A 249 30.57 -10.77 -13.19
C SER A 249 31.22 -9.85 -14.24
N ARG A 250 30.60 -8.74 -14.60
CA ARG A 250 30.99 -7.91 -15.76
C ARG A 250 31.48 -6.51 -15.42
N GLY A 251 31.38 -6.06 -14.17
CA GLY A 251 31.69 -4.67 -13.82
C GLY A 251 33.05 -4.45 -13.19
N LYS A 252 33.69 -3.34 -13.53
CA LYS A 252 34.83 -2.79 -12.79
C LYS A 252 34.35 -2.13 -11.48
N GLU A 253 33.05 -1.80 -11.36
CA GLU A 253 32.43 -1.17 -10.21
C GLU A 253 31.72 -2.21 -9.37
N VAL A 254 31.87 -2.12 -8.04
CA VAL A 254 31.25 -3.02 -7.10
C VAL A 254 29.82 -2.57 -6.82
N THR A 255 28.84 -3.15 -7.50
CA THR A 255 27.43 -2.86 -7.22
C THR A 255 27.00 -3.42 -5.86
N ARG A 256 26.44 -2.58 -5.01
CA ARG A 256 25.88 -3.00 -3.72
C ARG A 256 24.44 -3.47 -3.86
N PHE A 257 24.13 -4.59 -3.23
CA PHE A 257 22.76 -5.06 -3.08
C PHE A 257 22.27 -4.82 -1.65
N VAL A 258 21.06 -4.30 -1.55
CA VAL A 258 20.31 -4.23 -0.29
C VAL A 258 19.05 -5.08 -0.48
N VAL A 259 18.83 -6.05 0.39
CA VAL A 259 17.71 -6.98 0.28
C VAL A 259 16.85 -6.85 1.53
N ILE A 260 15.61 -6.40 1.37
CA ILE A 260 14.62 -6.31 2.45
C ILE A 260 13.68 -7.51 2.36
N CYS A 261 13.82 -8.44 3.30
CA CYS A 261 13.04 -9.67 3.40
C CYS A 261 11.67 -9.48 4.08
N GLY A 262 11.42 -8.30 4.67
CA GLY A 262 10.19 -8.05 5.41
C GLY A 262 10.05 -8.99 6.61
N ARG A 263 8.87 -9.59 6.77
CA ARG A 263 8.56 -10.56 7.84
C ARG A 263 8.99 -12.00 7.52
N ASN A 264 9.60 -12.22 6.37
CA ASN A 264 10.02 -13.56 5.93
C ASN A 264 11.37 -13.93 6.54
N GLU A 265 11.35 -14.37 7.80
CA GLU A 265 12.54 -14.73 8.55
C GLU A 265 13.32 -15.90 7.92
N PRO A 266 12.66 -17.01 7.43
CA PRO A 266 13.37 -18.07 6.74
C PRO A 266 14.13 -17.60 5.49
N LEU A 267 13.59 -16.62 4.76
CA LEU A 267 14.26 -16.02 3.60
C LEU A 267 15.48 -15.20 4.03
N ARG A 268 15.34 -14.43 5.13
CA ARG A 268 16.44 -13.64 5.68
C ARG A 268 17.61 -14.52 6.09
N GLU A 269 17.33 -15.57 6.87
CA GLU A 269 18.34 -16.55 7.31
C GLU A 269 19.04 -17.23 6.13
N ALA A 270 18.28 -17.62 5.10
CA ALA A 270 18.84 -18.23 3.90
C ALA A 270 19.78 -17.28 3.14
N PHE A 271 19.45 -15.99 3.10
CA PHE A 271 20.31 -14.99 2.47
C PHE A 271 21.54 -14.64 3.31
N GLU A 272 21.44 -14.61 4.63
CA GLU A 272 22.56 -14.39 5.54
C GLU A 272 23.58 -15.52 5.49
N ALA A 273 23.10 -16.77 5.30
CA ALA A 273 23.96 -17.95 5.15
C ALA A 273 24.62 -18.07 3.77
N ARG A 274 24.22 -17.25 2.80
CA ARG A 274 24.71 -17.32 1.43
C ARG A 274 26.02 -16.55 1.24
N GLU A 275 26.96 -17.13 0.49
CA GLU A 275 28.12 -16.40 -0.05
C GLU A 275 27.69 -15.52 -1.24
N TRP A 276 28.03 -14.23 -1.17
CA TRP A 276 27.71 -13.23 -2.17
C TRP A 276 28.94 -12.84 -2.97
N ARG A 277 28.78 -12.59 -4.27
CA ARG A 277 29.87 -12.15 -5.15
C ARG A 277 30.32 -10.71 -4.92
N GLY A 278 29.59 -9.95 -4.12
CA GLY A 278 29.90 -8.55 -3.80
C GLY A 278 29.16 -8.06 -2.56
N PRO A 279 29.30 -6.76 -2.21
CA PRO A 279 28.75 -6.22 -0.98
C PRO A 279 27.22 -6.34 -0.98
N THR A 280 26.70 -7.04 0.03
CA THR A 280 25.27 -7.29 0.19
C THR A 280 24.85 -7.01 1.62
N THR A 281 23.78 -6.27 1.78
CA THR A 281 23.15 -5.98 3.07
C THR A 281 21.81 -6.68 3.12
N ILE A 282 21.60 -7.59 4.07
CA ILE A 282 20.36 -8.33 4.26
C ILE A 282 19.63 -7.74 5.44
N LEU A 283 18.36 -7.41 5.24
CA LEU A 283 17.50 -6.76 6.23
C LEU A 283 16.19 -7.52 6.38
N GLY A 284 15.71 -7.62 7.60
CA GLY A 284 14.35 -8.08 7.91
C GLY A 284 13.32 -6.97 7.65
N GLN A 285 12.34 -6.84 8.56
CA GLN A 285 11.39 -5.76 8.52
C GLN A 285 12.03 -4.46 9.03
N VAL A 286 12.03 -3.41 8.21
CA VAL A 286 12.61 -2.10 8.54
C VAL A 286 11.54 -1.01 8.66
N ALA A 287 11.76 -0.05 9.55
CA ALA A 287 10.90 1.13 9.71
C ALA A 287 11.27 2.24 8.72
N ASN A 288 12.53 2.30 8.31
CA ASN A 288 13.14 3.36 7.50
C ASN A 288 13.31 2.97 6.02
N VAL A 289 12.35 2.24 5.44
CA VAL A 289 12.41 1.81 4.04
C VAL A 289 12.62 3.00 3.07
N HIS A 290 12.12 4.19 3.41
CA HIS A 290 12.31 5.40 2.61
C HIS A 290 13.79 5.82 2.50
N GLU A 291 14.59 5.59 3.53
CA GLU A 291 16.04 5.85 3.50
C GLU A 291 16.75 4.86 2.58
N TRP A 292 16.42 3.57 2.68
CA TRP A 292 16.97 2.54 1.81
C TRP A 292 16.59 2.74 0.34
N MET A 293 15.34 3.14 0.07
CA MET A 293 14.93 3.54 -1.28
C MET A 293 15.70 4.76 -1.77
N THR A 294 15.90 5.77 -0.90
CA THR A 294 16.66 7.00 -1.26
C THR A 294 18.11 6.68 -1.57
N ALA A 295 18.74 5.78 -0.82
CA ALA A 295 20.11 5.34 -1.06
C ALA A 295 20.30 4.56 -2.36
N SER A 296 19.22 4.04 -2.94
CA SER A 296 19.27 3.13 -4.10
C SER A 296 19.16 3.88 -5.42
N ASP A 297 19.71 3.30 -6.50
CA ASP A 297 19.58 3.78 -7.87
C ASP A 297 18.38 3.12 -8.58
N VAL A 298 18.08 1.86 -8.21
CA VAL A 298 16.97 1.06 -8.75
C VAL A 298 16.29 0.32 -7.62
N VAL A 299 14.96 0.22 -7.69
CA VAL A 299 14.15 -0.63 -6.81
C VAL A 299 13.62 -1.81 -7.60
N VAL A 300 14.05 -3.03 -7.26
CA VAL A 300 13.58 -4.29 -7.84
C VAL A 300 12.51 -4.88 -6.92
N THR A 301 11.26 -4.97 -7.41
CA THR A 301 10.12 -5.36 -6.58
C THR A 301 8.98 -5.96 -7.40
N LYS A 302 7.98 -6.52 -6.73
CA LYS A 302 6.69 -6.80 -7.38
C LYS A 302 5.89 -5.49 -7.56
N PRO A 303 4.96 -5.41 -8.51
CA PRO A 303 4.25 -4.17 -8.83
C PRO A 303 3.13 -3.83 -7.83
N GLY A 304 3.38 -3.98 -6.53
CA GLY A 304 2.42 -3.62 -5.48
C GLY A 304 2.16 -2.11 -5.42
N SER A 305 0.90 -1.70 -5.37
CA SER A 305 0.46 -0.30 -5.43
C SER A 305 1.21 0.63 -4.46
N LEU A 306 1.42 0.18 -3.23
CA LEU A 306 2.11 1.00 -2.22
C LEU A 306 3.60 1.15 -2.54
N THR A 307 4.31 0.04 -2.82
CA THR A 307 5.76 0.08 -3.12
C THR A 307 6.04 0.89 -4.39
N VAL A 308 5.18 0.75 -5.42
CA VAL A 308 5.25 1.59 -6.63
C VAL A 308 5.10 3.06 -6.26
N SER A 309 4.06 3.42 -5.50
CA SER A 309 3.83 4.81 -5.07
C SER A 309 4.97 5.37 -4.22
N GLU A 310 5.54 4.57 -3.31
CA GLU A 310 6.69 4.92 -2.47
C GLU A 310 7.95 5.19 -3.31
N SER A 311 8.24 4.32 -4.28
CA SER A 311 9.40 4.46 -5.17
C SER A 311 9.26 5.69 -6.07
N LEU A 312 8.08 5.88 -6.68
CA LEU A 312 7.76 7.07 -7.47
C LEU A 312 7.91 8.35 -6.64
N ALA A 313 7.41 8.39 -5.40
CA ALA A 313 7.51 9.55 -4.52
C ALA A 313 8.96 9.97 -4.25
N ILE A 314 9.87 9.00 -4.08
CA ILE A 314 11.31 9.26 -3.86
C ILE A 314 12.04 9.55 -5.20
N GLY A 315 11.48 9.15 -6.32
CA GLY A 315 12.12 9.34 -7.63
C GLY A 315 13.03 8.20 -8.04
N ARG A 316 12.71 6.99 -7.59
CA ARG A 316 13.53 5.83 -7.95
C ARG A 316 12.87 5.04 -9.07
N PRO A 317 13.63 4.76 -10.14
CA PRO A 317 13.18 3.86 -11.20
C PRO A 317 12.92 2.46 -10.65
N LEU A 318 11.96 1.80 -11.28
CA LEU A 318 11.48 0.49 -10.88
C LEU A 318 11.87 -0.59 -11.87
N LEU A 319 12.28 -1.75 -11.37
CA LEU A 319 12.35 -2.99 -12.13
C LEU A 319 11.30 -3.96 -11.54
N LEU A 320 10.19 -4.14 -12.27
CA LEU A 320 8.99 -4.78 -11.76
C LEU A 320 8.91 -6.26 -12.15
N GLY A 321 8.72 -7.11 -11.17
CA GLY A 321 8.47 -8.53 -11.38
C GLY A 321 7.03 -8.86 -11.72
N PRO A 322 6.71 -10.17 -11.86
CA PRO A 322 5.36 -10.62 -12.12
C PRO A 322 4.36 -10.12 -11.06
N PRO A 323 3.16 -9.67 -11.51
CA PRO A 323 2.13 -9.14 -10.62
C PRO A 323 1.39 -10.25 -9.86
N LEU A 324 0.74 -9.88 -8.78
CA LEU A 324 -0.36 -10.67 -8.25
C LEU A 324 -1.54 -10.56 -9.23
N PRO A 325 -2.07 -11.69 -9.73
CA PRO A 325 -3.12 -11.66 -10.74
C PRO A 325 -4.36 -10.88 -10.27
N GLY A 326 -4.88 -10.03 -11.14
CA GLY A 326 -6.09 -9.25 -10.96
C GLY A 326 -5.94 -7.96 -10.16
N GLN A 327 -4.96 -7.84 -9.28
CA GLN A 327 -4.82 -6.66 -8.40
C GLN A 327 -3.67 -5.73 -8.78
N GLU A 328 -2.62 -6.29 -9.38
CA GLU A 328 -1.37 -5.55 -9.62
C GLU A 328 -1.03 -5.45 -11.13
N GLU A 329 -1.85 -6.03 -12.00
CA GLU A 329 -1.54 -6.16 -13.43
C GLU A 329 -1.42 -4.80 -14.12
N GLY A 330 -2.34 -3.88 -13.88
CA GLY A 330 -2.32 -2.53 -14.45
C GLY A 330 -1.18 -1.65 -13.94
N ASN A 331 -0.56 -1.99 -12.81
CA ASN A 331 0.54 -1.21 -12.27
C ASN A 331 1.81 -1.33 -13.11
N ILE A 332 1.98 -2.43 -13.86
CA ILE A 332 3.12 -2.62 -14.78
C ILE A 332 3.06 -1.64 -15.96
N PRO A 333 2.01 -1.65 -16.81
CA PRO A 333 1.91 -0.67 -17.89
C PRO A 333 1.92 0.77 -17.35
N PHE A 334 1.28 1.05 -16.22
CA PHE A 334 1.33 2.38 -15.62
C PHE A 334 2.77 2.88 -15.40
N VAL A 335 3.66 2.05 -14.89
CA VAL A 335 5.07 2.42 -14.66
C VAL A 335 5.87 2.43 -15.97
N CYS A 336 5.72 1.40 -16.80
CA CYS A 336 6.54 1.21 -18.00
C CYS A 336 6.19 2.21 -19.10
N ASP A 337 4.90 2.46 -19.37
CA ASP A 337 4.44 3.37 -20.41
C ASP A 337 4.77 4.83 -20.07
N ASN A 338 4.87 5.16 -18.79
CA ASN A 338 5.37 6.45 -18.34
C ASN A 338 6.91 6.54 -18.29
N GLY A 339 7.64 5.49 -18.67
CA GLY A 339 9.09 5.45 -18.69
C GLY A 339 9.75 5.53 -17.30
N ALA A 340 9.00 5.21 -16.23
CA ALA A 340 9.48 5.26 -14.85
C ALA A 340 10.11 3.93 -14.37
N GLY A 341 10.14 2.92 -15.24
CA GLY A 341 10.70 1.60 -14.93
C GLY A 341 10.56 0.63 -16.09
N MET A 342 10.97 -0.60 -15.83
CA MET A 342 10.90 -1.74 -16.74
C MET A 342 10.26 -2.94 -16.02
N ALA A 343 9.80 -3.93 -16.77
CA ALA A 343 9.22 -5.15 -16.22
C ALA A 343 9.96 -6.39 -16.73
N TYR A 344 10.03 -7.42 -15.89
CA TYR A 344 10.62 -8.72 -16.21
C TYR A 344 9.64 -9.86 -15.95
N ARG A 345 9.80 -10.96 -16.69
CA ARG A 345 8.96 -12.17 -16.59
C ARG A 345 9.59 -13.24 -15.68
N ASP A 346 10.92 -13.29 -15.66
CA ASP A 346 11.68 -14.30 -14.89
C ASP A 346 13.02 -13.73 -14.39
N ALA A 347 13.73 -14.52 -13.59
CA ALA A 347 14.98 -14.11 -12.97
C ALA A 347 16.12 -13.85 -13.97
N THR A 348 16.12 -14.54 -15.11
CA THR A 348 17.11 -14.34 -16.17
C THR A 348 16.91 -12.98 -16.82
N GLU A 349 15.68 -12.68 -17.23
CA GLU A 349 15.34 -11.36 -17.80
C GLU A 349 15.59 -10.24 -16.79
N ALA A 350 15.25 -10.44 -15.51
CA ALA A 350 15.53 -9.46 -14.45
C ALA A 350 17.02 -9.12 -14.37
N SER A 351 17.90 -10.13 -14.41
CA SER A 351 19.34 -9.92 -14.33
C SER A 351 19.91 -9.19 -15.56
N MET A 352 19.39 -9.48 -16.76
CA MET A 352 19.80 -8.82 -18.00
C MET A 352 19.34 -7.35 -18.05
N LEU A 353 18.09 -7.10 -17.67
CA LEU A 353 17.53 -5.74 -17.64
C LEU A 353 18.24 -4.90 -16.57
N LEU A 354 18.48 -5.43 -15.39
CA LEU A 354 19.20 -4.74 -14.33
C LEU A 354 20.63 -4.40 -14.74
N GLU A 355 21.34 -5.35 -15.39
CA GLU A 355 22.68 -5.09 -15.94
C GLU A 355 22.64 -3.93 -16.93
N GLY A 356 21.68 -3.94 -17.88
CA GLY A 356 21.51 -2.87 -18.86
C GLY A 356 21.22 -1.51 -18.21
N MET A 357 20.33 -1.47 -17.22
CA MET A 357 20.02 -0.24 -16.47
C MET A 357 21.26 0.34 -15.78
N LEU A 358 22.08 -0.51 -15.17
CA LEU A 358 23.30 -0.08 -14.46
C LEU A 358 24.45 0.27 -15.41
N ALA A 359 24.45 -0.27 -16.63
CA ALA A 359 25.47 0.04 -17.63
C ALA A 359 25.29 1.43 -18.27
N ASP A 360 24.09 2.01 -18.21
CA ASP A 360 23.75 3.34 -18.73
C ASP A 360 23.20 4.26 -17.62
N PRO A 361 24.07 4.91 -16.84
CA PRO A 361 23.64 5.82 -15.77
C PRO A 361 22.83 7.01 -16.25
N ALA A 362 23.01 7.45 -17.51
CA ALA A 362 22.25 8.57 -18.07
C ALA A 362 20.79 8.18 -18.32
N SER A 363 20.57 7.04 -18.96
CA SER A 363 19.22 6.49 -19.15
C SER A 363 18.55 6.19 -17.81
N LEU A 364 19.28 5.66 -16.84
CA LEU A 364 18.77 5.39 -15.51
C LEU A 364 18.35 6.70 -14.79
N TRP A 365 19.12 7.74 -14.92
CA TRP A 365 18.78 9.06 -14.40
C TRP A 365 17.53 9.63 -15.08
N GLU A 366 17.43 9.56 -16.40
CA GLU A 366 16.23 9.98 -17.14
C GLU A 366 15.00 9.22 -16.69
N MET A 367 15.10 7.90 -16.48
CA MET A 367 14.02 7.07 -15.97
C MET A 367 13.57 7.57 -14.56
N GLY A 368 14.51 7.96 -13.71
CA GLY A 368 14.24 8.61 -12.44
C GLY A 368 13.48 9.94 -12.60
N GLN A 369 13.84 10.77 -13.61
CA GLN A 369 13.12 12.02 -13.91
C GLN A 369 11.67 11.76 -14.36
N ARG A 370 11.41 10.67 -15.07
CA ARG A 370 10.06 10.26 -15.50
C ARG A 370 9.12 9.92 -14.34
N THR A 371 9.64 9.71 -13.14
CA THR A 371 8.80 9.56 -11.94
C THR A 371 8.15 10.86 -11.49
N PHE A 372 8.74 12.04 -11.80
CA PHE A 372 8.29 13.34 -11.28
C PHE A 372 6.82 13.68 -11.60
N PRO A 373 6.30 13.49 -12.83
CA PRO A 373 4.91 13.76 -13.12
C PRO A 373 3.93 12.83 -12.39
N LEU A 374 4.42 11.67 -11.92
CA LEU A 374 3.62 10.65 -11.24
C LEU A 374 3.63 10.79 -9.72
N ARG A 375 4.38 11.75 -9.18
CA ARG A 375 4.54 11.95 -7.74
C ARG A 375 3.34 12.66 -7.12
N HIS A 376 2.95 12.18 -5.96
CA HIS A 376 1.96 12.82 -5.12
C HIS A 376 2.50 12.99 -3.70
N HIS A 377 3.42 13.95 -3.51
CA HIS A 377 4.14 14.16 -2.24
C HIS A 377 3.24 14.48 -1.05
N ASN A 378 2.11 15.12 -1.27
CA ASN A 378 1.20 15.61 -0.24
C ASN A 378 -0.15 14.86 -0.23
N ALA A 379 -0.16 13.61 -0.69
CA ALA A 379 -1.38 12.81 -0.74
C ALA A 379 -2.06 12.69 0.64
N THR A 380 -1.27 12.45 1.68
CA THR A 380 -1.76 12.34 3.05
C THR A 380 -2.41 13.64 3.53
N GLU A 381 -1.75 14.77 3.33
CA GLU A 381 -2.26 16.10 3.69
C GLU A 381 -3.55 16.44 2.94
N ARG A 382 -3.61 16.16 1.64
CA ARG A 382 -4.81 16.37 0.81
C ARG A 382 -5.99 15.54 1.27
N VAL A 383 -5.77 14.30 1.71
CA VAL A 383 -6.84 13.46 2.28
C VAL A 383 -7.33 14.04 3.60
N LEU A 384 -6.44 14.51 4.48
CA LEU A 384 -6.82 15.16 5.73
C LEU A 384 -7.63 16.46 5.48
N ASP A 385 -7.26 17.26 4.47
CA ASP A 385 -8.01 18.46 4.06
C ASP A 385 -9.43 18.11 3.57
N LEU A 386 -9.55 17.03 2.78
CA LEU A 386 -10.86 16.54 2.32
C LEU A 386 -11.73 16.07 3.48
N VAL A 387 -11.19 15.33 4.44
CA VAL A 387 -11.91 14.91 5.65
C VAL A 387 -12.40 16.13 6.43
N GLN A 388 -11.53 17.11 6.64
CA GLN A 388 -11.88 18.34 7.37
C GLN A 388 -12.98 19.13 6.65
N SER A 389 -12.88 19.26 5.33
CA SER A 389 -13.90 19.91 4.50
C SER A 389 -15.26 19.22 4.59
N LEU A 390 -15.30 17.89 4.56
CA LEU A 390 -16.53 17.11 4.68
C LEU A 390 -17.18 17.30 6.05
N VAL A 391 -16.39 17.25 7.14
CA VAL A 391 -16.91 17.49 8.50
C VAL A 391 -17.46 18.91 8.66
N MET A 392 -16.79 19.90 8.08
CA MET A 392 -17.26 21.29 8.14
C MET A 392 -18.58 21.48 7.38
N LYS A 393 -18.74 20.79 6.25
CA LYS A 393 -19.99 20.85 5.46
C LYS A 393 -21.15 20.22 6.19
N SER A 394 -20.96 19.05 6.85
CA SER A 394 -22.02 18.37 7.59
C SER A 394 -22.49 19.13 8.86
N ARG A 395 -21.66 20.06 9.37
CA ARG A 395 -22.03 20.90 10.52
C ARG A 395 -22.85 22.14 10.15
N LYS A 396 -22.89 22.53 8.88
CA LYS A 396 -23.72 23.66 8.45
C LYS A 396 -25.17 23.18 8.40
N PRO A 397 -26.13 23.90 9.06
CA PRO A 397 -27.55 23.58 8.91
C PRO A 397 -27.88 23.62 7.42
N GLN A 398 -28.57 22.58 6.93
CA GLN A 398 -29.17 22.63 5.60
C GLN A 398 -30.21 23.76 5.62
N SER A 399 -29.87 24.88 4.96
CA SER A 399 -30.76 26.04 4.80
C SER A 399 -31.90 25.73 3.86
#